data_5bf5b524211ac391e2f6ed9af7854da9
#
_entry.id   5bf5b524211ac391e2f6ed9af7854da9
#
_cell.length_a   1.000
_cell.length_b   1.000
_cell.length_c   1.000
_cell.angle_alpha   90.00
_cell.angle_beta   90.00
_cell.angle_gamma   90.00
#
_symmetry.space_group_name_H-M   'P 1'
#
loop_
_entity.id
_entity.type
_entity.pdbx_description
1 polymer ?
#
loop_
_entity_poly.entity_id
_entity_poly.type
_entity_poly.pdbx_seq_one_letter_code
_entity_poly.pdbx_strand_id
1 'polypeptide(L)'
;PPVLDDRTVRLSFSAAGTLGDIGKTQLEISSPGHLDLKADAAAKNLLDANRMEASARFEGDFRDLAFLKALLPDTVLRRRVAIPALIRLRGSAGADRGTFSTASTLSADGGELSVKGRFNPREQSYDAAIRADSFPLNSFLPADSLGIVDLALQARGTGFDPLLPRTRTSLRAQIDRAEFGGRDFGGIELDAELDSQRLSGRISDRDEALRLLLSVSGTLTEREQRIGLS
;
A
#
# COMPACT_ATOMS: atom_id res chain seq x y z
N PRO A 1 17.54 17.27 17.40
CA PRO A 1 17.00 16.23 18.24
C PRO A 1 17.97 15.04 18.25
N PRO A 2 18.30 14.49 19.43
CA PRO A 2 19.36 13.49 19.61
C PRO A 2 18.98 12.08 19.08
N VAL A 3 18.27 12.00 17.99
CA VAL A 3 17.76 10.72 17.44
C VAL A 3 18.86 9.88 16.78
N LEU A 4 20.02 10.49 16.49
CA LEU A 4 21.12 9.86 15.76
C LEU A 4 22.48 10.00 16.48
N ASP A 5 22.52 10.42 17.75
CA ASP A 5 23.73 10.88 18.43
C ASP A 5 24.90 9.86 18.49
N ASP A 6 24.64 8.57 18.36
CA ASP A 6 25.72 7.55 18.38
C ASP A 6 25.70 6.60 17.15
N ARG A 7 24.99 7.00 16.07
CA ARG A 7 24.79 6.12 14.93
C ARG A 7 25.59 6.58 13.71
N THR A 8 26.46 5.73 13.24
CA THR A 8 27.16 5.96 11.98
C THR A 8 26.25 5.61 10.82
N VAL A 9 25.94 6.58 9.99
CA VAL A 9 25.24 6.35 8.70
C VAL A 9 26.22 6.55 7.57
N ARG A 10 26.33 5.57 6.70
CA ARG A 10 27.09 5.65 5.45
C ARG A 10 26.13 5.83 4.31
N LEU A 11 26.38 6.83 3.49
CA LEU A 11 25.62 7.11 2.26
C LEU A 11 26.60 7.01 1.08
N SER A 12 26.27 6.17 0.12
CA SER A 12 26.95 6.11 -1.17
C SER A 12 25.92 6.43 -2.25
N PHE A 13 26.27 7.38 -3.11
CA PHE A 13 25.42 7.76 -4.23
C PHE A 13 26.28 7.89 -5.48
N SER A 14 25.84 7.26 -6.55
CA SER A 14 26.42 7.43 -7.88
C SER A 14 25.31 7.62 -8.91
N ALA A 15 25.53 8.54 -9.85
CA ALA A 15 24.64 8.76 -10.97
C ALA A 15 25.47 9.03 -12.23
N ALA A 16 25.04 8.49 -13.34
CA ALA A 16 25.67 8.69 -14.64
C ALA A 16 24.60 9.04 -15.68
N GLY A 17 24.85 10.12 -16.45
CA GLY A 17 23.94 10.56 -17.48
C GLY A 17 23.89 12.07 -17.63
N THR A 18 22.82 12.55 -18.22
CA THR A 18 22.52 13.98 -18.38
C THR A 18 21.27 14.35 -17.56
N LEU A 19 20.96 15.65 -17.48
CA LEU A 19 19.77 16.13 -16.76
C LEU A 19 18.45 15.54 -17.31
N GLY A 20 18.41 15.20 -18.61
CA GLY A 20 17.25 14.59 -19.25
C GLY A 20 17.23 13.07 -19.25
N ASP A 21 18.42 12.45 -19.24
CA ASP A 21 18.59 11.00 -19.36
C ASP A 21 19.61 10.48 -18.34
N ILE A 22 19.14 9.91 -17.26
CA ILE A 22 19.94 9.29 -16.23
C ILE A 22 20.03 7.79 -16.52
N GLY A 23 21.19 7.34 -17.01
CA GLY A 23 21.38 5.95 -17.45
C GLY A 23 21.41 4.97 -16.29
N LYS A 24 22.11 5.30 -15.20
CA LYS A 24 22.19 4.47 -14.00
C LYS A 24 22.40 5.34 -12.77
N THR A 25 21.59 5.10 -11.77
CA THR A 25 21.75 5.67 -10.44
C THR A 25 21.81 4.54 -9.44
N GLN A 26 22.75 4.60 -8.52
CA GLN A 26 22.87 3.66 -7.39
C GLN A 26 22.87 4.47 -6.11
N LEU A 27 22.07 4.04 -5.17
CA LEU A 27 21.99 4.55 -3.81
C LEU A 27 22.19 3.40 -2.84
N GLU A 28 23.14 3.56 -1.95
CA GLU A 28 23.32 2.67 -0.81
C GLU A 28 23.33 3.49 0.48
N ILE A 29 22.48 3.10 1.42
CA ILE A 29 22.44 3.68 2.76
C ILE A 29 22.63 2.54 3.74
N SER A 30 23.61 2.63 4.60
CA SER A 30 23.85 1.62 5.62
C SER A 30 24.12 2.24 6.98
N SER A 31 23.58 1.61 8.00
CA SER A 31 23.89 1.89 9.40
C SER A 31 24.03 0.55 10.12
N PRO A 32 25.22 0.21 10.62
CA PRO A 32 25.51 -1.09 11.20
C PRO A 32 24.47 -1.49 12.25
N GLY A 33 23.83 -2.66 12.05
CA GLY A 33 22.80 -3.17 12.96
C GLY A 33 21.42 -2.56 12.84
N HIS A 34 21.22 -1.50 12.02
CA HIS A 34 19.94 -0.80 11.94
C HIS A 34 19.33 -0.75 10.54
N LEU A 35 20.13 -0.47 9.52
CA LEU A 35 19.62 -0.19 8.18
C LEU A 35 20.61 -0.62 7.12
N ASP A 36 20.14 -1.40 6.16
CA ASP A 36 20.79 -1.63 4.88
C ASP A 36 19.76 -1.38 3.79
N LEU A 37 19.94 -0.33 3.01
CA LEU A 37 19.06 0.04 1.89
C LEU A 37 19.89 0.17 0.62
N LYS A 38 19.45 -0.50 -0.44
CA LYS A 38 20.01 -0.37 -1.78
C LYS A 38 18.91 -0.02 -2.77
N ALA A 39 19.22 0.88 -3.68
CA ALA A 39 18.32 1.20 -4.77
C ALA A 39 19.12 1.45 -6.05
N ASP A 40 18.61 0.89 -7.15
CA ASP A 40 19.10 1.13 -8.51
C ASP A 40 17.96 1.80 -9.29
N ALA A 41 18.28 2.86 -10.03
CA ALA A 41 17.29 3.56 -10.84
C ALA A 41 17.90 4.00 -12.19
N ALA A 42 17.03 4.13 -13.16
CA ALA A 42 17.34 4.73 -14.45
C ALA A 42 16.12 5.52 -14.94
N ALA A 43 16.36 6.60 -15.68
CA ALA A 43 15.28 7.39 -16.23
C ALA A 43 15.69 8.03 -17.55
N LYS A 44 14.72 8.18 -18.46
CA LYS A 44 14.87 8.87 -19.75
C LYS A 44 13.78 9.90 -19.89
N ASN A 45 14.08 10.94 -20.66
CA ASN A 45 13.14 12.03 -20.96
C ASN A 45 12.54 12.68 -19.71
N LEU A 46 13.33 12.86 -18.63
CA LEU A 46 12.86 13.39 -17.35
C LEU A 46 12.19 14.77 -17.45
N LEU A 47 12.54 15.56 -18.45
CA LEU A 47 11.99 16.89 -18.68
C LEU A 47 10.66 16.88 -19.46
N ASP A 48 10.24 15.73 -19.96
CA ASP A 48 8.98 15.57 -20.67
C ASP A 48 8.14 14.44 -20.06
N ALA A 49 7.20 14.79 -19.21
CA ALA A 49 6.34 13.84 -18.51
C ALA A 49 5.52 12.93 -19.45
N ASN A 50 5.33 13.34 -20.72
CA ASN A 50 4.62 12.51 -21.72
C ASN A 50 5.49 11.42 -22.32
N ARG A 51 6.81 11.60 -22.24
CA ARG A 51 7.81 10.70 -22.81
C ARG A 51 8.71 10.09 -21.75
N MET A 52 8.49 10.48 -20.50
CA MET A 52 9.28 9.98 -19.38
C MET A 52 9.16 8.48 -19.25
N GLU A 53 10.30 7.83 -19.21
CA GLU A 53 10.46 6.43 -18.87
C GLU A 53 11.40 6.35 -17.68
N ALA A 54 10.97 5.72 -16.59
CA ALA A 54 11.78 5.54 -15.41
C ALA A 54 11.57 4.16 -14.80
N SER A 55 12.62 3.64 -14.22
CA SER A 55 12.57 2.40 -13.45
C SER A 55 13.44 2.51 -12.21
N ALA A 56 12.96 1.94 -11.12
CA ALA A 56 13.73 1.80 -9.90
C ALA A 56 13.51 0.40 -9.32
N ARG A 57 14.55 -0.16 -8.73
CA ARG A 57 14.50 -1.35 -7.88
C ARG A 57 15.11 -0.99 -6.55
N PHE A 58 14.51 -1.47 -5.49
CA PHE A 58 14.99 -1.21 -4.15
C PHE A 58 14.84 -2.45 -3.26
N GLU A 59 15.78 -2.59 -2.37
CA GLU A 59 15.71 -3.57 -1.28
C GLU A 59 16.27 -2.93 -0.01
N GLY A 60 15.67 -3.26 1.12
CA GLY A 60 16.10 -2.74 2.40
C GLY A 60 15.77 -3.69 3.54
N ASP A 61 16.75 -3.87 4.41
CA ASP A 61 16.61 -4.53 5.70
C ASP A 61 16.68 -3.46 6.79
N PHE A 62 15.62 -3.36 7.56
CA PHE A 62 15.48 -2.37 8.64
C PHE A 62 15.37 -3.12 9.97
N ARG A 63 16.27 -2.80 10.90
CA ARG A 63 16.36 -3.43 12.22
C ARG A 63 16.35 -2.36 13.31
N ASP A 64 15.60 -2.63 14.38
CA ASP A 64 15.58 -1.73 15.55
C ASP A 64 15.35 -0.25 15.19
N LEU A 65 14.32 0.01 14.36
CA LEU A 65 13.94 1.35 13.97
C LEU A 65 12.98 2.04 14.95
N ALA A 66 12.81 1.52 16.17
CA ALA A 66 11.87 2.07 17.14
C ALA A 66 12.11 3.56 17.44
N PHE A 67 13.34 4.04 17.28
CA PHE A 67 13.70 5.45 17.43
C PHE A 67 12.98 6.37 16.44
N LEU A 68 12.60 5.86 15.24
CA LEU A 68 11.87 6.66 14.26
C LEU A 68 10.47 7.07 14.73
N LYS A 69 9.93 6.40 15.74
CA LYS A 69 8.67 6.85 16.39
C LYS A 69 8.77 8.28 16.90
N ALA A 70 9.94 8.70 17.33
CA ALA A 70 10.16 10.07 17.80
C ALA A 70 9.99 11.13 16.69
N LEU A 71 10.09 10.74 15.41
CA LEU A 71 9.93 11.63 14.26
C LEU A 71 8.47 11.79 13.84
N LEU A 72 7.55 10.95 14.33
CA LEU A 72 6.13 11.09 14.02
C LEU A 72 5.59 12.39 14.61
N PRO A 73 4.88 13.20 13.83
CA PRO A 73 4.44 14.54 14.27
C PRO A 73 3.36 14.48 15.34
N ASP A 74 2.56 13.43 15.38
CA ASP A 74 1.42 13.28 16.27
C ASP A 74 1.74 12.35 17.46
N THR A 75 1.45 12.83 18.66
CA THR A 75 1.61 12.05 19.90
C THR A 75 0.65 10.85 19.97
N VAL A 76 -0.53 10.94 19.37
CA VAL A 76 -1.51 9.84 19.29
C VAL A 76 -0.96 8.73 18.39
N LEU A 77 -0.46 9.09 17.21
CA LEU A 77 0.19 8.13 16.31
C LEU A 77 1.41 7.47 16.96
N ARG A 78 2.23 8.22 17.67
CA ARG A 78 3.39 7.66 18.39
C ARG A 78 3.01 6.58 19.41
N ARG A 79 1.85 6.69 20.03
CA ARG A 79 1.37 5.72 21.02
C ARG A 79 0.74 4.49 20.37
N ARG A 80 0.07 4.67 19.22
CA ARG A 80 -0.66 3.61 18.52
C ARG A 80 0.22 2.75 17.61
N VAL A 81 1.22 3.36 16.97
CA VAL A 81 2.09 2.66 16.02
C VAL A 81 3.27 2.04 16.75
N ALA A 82 3.55 0.79 16.47
CA ALA A 82 4.82 0.13 16.77
C ALA A 82 5.64 -0.04 15.47
N ILE A 83 6.93 -0.23 15.63
CA ILE A 83 7.81 -0.58 14.51
C ILE A 83 8.41 -1.95 14.85
N PRO A 84 8.15 -2.97 14.05
CA PRO A 84 8.73 -4.30 14.25
C PRO A 84 10.26 -4.27 14.29
N ALA A 85 10.84 -5.21 15.02
CA ALA A 85 12.29 -5.28 15.19
C ALA A 85 13.02 -5.54 13.87
N LEU A 86 12.39 -6.25 12.95
CA LEU A 86 12.91 -6.50 11.60
C LEU A 86 11.81 -6.27 10.57
N ILE A 87 12.09 -5.36 9.64
CA ILE A 87 11.26 -5.13 8.45
C ILE A 87 12.15 -5.33 7.23
N ARG A 88 11.70 -6.09 6.26
CA ARG A 88 12.31 -6.20 4.95
C ARG A 88 11.40 -5.60 3.90
N LEU A 89 11.96 -4.75 3.07
CA LEU A 89 11.24 -4.13 1.97
C LEU A 89 11.96 -4.45 0.66
N ARG A 90 11.23 -4.96 -0.32
CA ARG A 90 11.75 -5.19 -1.67
C ARG A 90 10.72 -4.70 -2.67
N GLY A 91 11.19 -4.15 -3.77
CA GLY A 91 10.25 -3.72 -4.76
C GLY A 91 10.86 -3.08 -5.99
N SER A 92 9.93 -2.69 -6.85
CA SER A 92 10.22 -1.90 -8.03
C SER A 92 9.15 -0.83 -8.20
N ALA A 93 9.57 0.28 -8.79
CA ALA A 93 8.69 1.35 -9.25
C ALA A 93 9.07 1.71 -10.68
N GLY A 94 8.10 2.15 -11.45
CA GLY A 94 8.32 2.56 -12.83
C GLY A 94 7.39 3.68 -13.26
N ALA A 95 7.82 4.38 -14.29
CA ALA A 95 7.00 5.32 -15.02
C ALA A 95 7.20 5.08 -16.52
N ASP A 96 6.13 5.04 -17.26
CA ASP A 96 6.11 4.90 -18.71
C ASP A 96 5.03 5.80 -19.30
N ARG A 97 5.44 6.87 -19.95
CA ARG A 97 4.58 7.83 -20.67
C ARG A 97 3.37 8.30 -19.86
N GLY A 98 3.61 8.68 -18.63
CA GLY A 98 2.58 9.17 -17.71
C GLY A 98 1.82 8.08 -16.94
N THR A 99 2.13 6.81 -17.14
CA THR A 99 1.64 5.71 -16.31
C THR A 99 2.69 5.34 -15.27
N PHE A 100 2.32 5.33 -14.01
CA PHE A 100 3.16 4.90 -12.89
C PHE A 100 2.82 3.47 -12.50
N SER A 101 3.82 2.71 -12.08
CA SER A 101 3.64 1.34 -11.61
C SER A 101 4.50 1.07 -10.39
N THR A 102 4.02 0.18 -9.54
CA THR A 102 4.81 -0.35 -8.42
C THR A 102 4.51 -1.82 -8.20
N ALA A 103 5.51 -2.55 -7.72
CA ALA A 103 5.37 -3.89 -7.17
C ALA A 103 6.33 -3.99 -5.99
N SER A 104 5.79 -4.11 -4.80
CA SER A 104 6.58 -4.07 -3.56
C SER A 104 6.08 -5.11 -2.58
N THR A 105 7.00 -5.65 -1.81
CA THR A 105 6.76 -6.62 -0.75
C THR A 105 7.41 -6.12 0.53
N LEU A 106 6.66 -6.11 1.60
CA LEU A 106 7.10 -5.82 2.95
C LEU A 106 6.92 -7.07 3.81
N SER A 107 8.00 -7.55 4.41
CA SER A 107 7.97 -8.70 5.32
C SER A 107 8.30 -8.24 6.73
N ALA A 108 7.55 -8.69 7.71
CA ALA A 108 7.77 -8.42 9.14
C ALA A 108 7.23 -9.58 9.99
N ASP A 109 7.99 -9.96 11.00
CA ASP A 109 7.61 -10.98 12.00
C ASP A 109 6.99 -12.26 11.41
N GLY A 110 7.51 -12.70 10.26
CA GLY A 110 7.08 -13.93 9.57
C GLY A 110 5.92 -13.77 8.59
N GLY A 111 5.27 -12.60 8.54
CA GLY A 111 4.22 -12.30 7.58
C GLY A 111 4.70 -11.43 6.41
N GLU A 112 3.90 -11.38 5.36
CA GLU A 112 4.19 -10.66 4.14
C GLU A 112 3.01 -9.82 3.68
N LEU A 113 3.28 -8.58 3.27
CA LEU A 113 2.35 -7.68 2.61
C LEU A 113 2.90 -7.32 1.23
N SER A 114 2.20 -7.70 0.18
CA SER A 114 2.55 -7.33 -1.18
C SER A 114 1.56 -6.32 -1.76
N VAL A 115 2.10 -5.35 -2.48
CA VAL A 115 1.33 -4.31 -3.16
C VAL A 115 1.78 -4.26 -4.60
N LYS A 116 0.83 -4.32 -5.52
CA LYS A 116 1.05 -4.07 -6.95
C LYS A 116 0.08 -2.99 -7.39
N GLY A 117 0.54 -2.05 -8.20
CA GLY A 117 -0.33 -0.98 -8.66
C GLY A 117 0.13 -0.37 -9.97
N ARG A 118 -0.85 0.14 -10.71
CA ARG A 118 -0.67 0.98 -11.88
C ARG A 118 -1.60 2.18 -11.76
N PHE A 119 -1.11 3.33 -12.13
CA PHE A 119 -1.82 4.59 -12.02
C PHE A 119 -1.49 5.51 -13.18
N ASN A 120 -2.51 6.02 -13.87
CA ASN A 120 -2.38 7.05 -14.88
C ASN A 120 -3.16 8.29 -14.45
N PRO A 121 -2.49 9.37 -14.01
CA PRO A 121 -3.16 10.57 -13.51
C PRO A 121 -3.97 11.33 -14.57
N ARG A 122 -3.63 11.20 -15.85
CA ARG A 122 -4.36 11.88 -16.93
C ARG A 122 -5.66 11.19 -17.26
N GLU A 123 -5.61 9.90 -17.38
CA GLU A 123 -6.81 9.07 -17.60
C GLU A 123 -7.58 8.86 -16.31
N GLN A 124 -6.99 9.26 -15.18
CA GLN A 124 -7.50 8.97 -13.84
C GLN A 124 -7.78 7.47 -13.66
N SER A 125 -6.98 6.63 -14.32
CA SER A 125 -7.14 5.17 -14.27
C SER A 125 -6.20 4.56 -13.24
N TYR A 126 -6.67 3.53 -12.58
CA TYR A 126 -5.90 2.77 -11.60
C TYR A 126 -6.25 1.28 -11.62
N ASP A 127 -5.26 0.48 -11.29
CA ASP A 127 -5.37 -0.96 -11.05
C ASP A 127 -4.44 -1.29 -9.89
N ALA A 128 -4.96 -1.76 -8.77
CA ALA A 128 -4.21 -2.04 -7.56
C ALA A 128 -4.58 -3.41 -7.00
N ALA A 129 -3.59 -4.13 -6.52
CA ALA A 129 -3.75 -5.38 -5.80
C ALA A 129 -2.91 -5.34 -4.53
N ILE A 130 -3.53 -5.71 -3.42
CA ILE A 130 -2.89 -5.87 -2.12
C ILE A 130 -3.11 -7.31 -1.68
N ARG A 131 -2.07 -7.96 -1.21
CA ARG A 131 -2.14 -9.28 -0.61
C ARG A 131 -1.37 -9.29 0.71
N ALA A 132 -2.00 -9.76 1.75
CA ALA A 132 -1.39 -10.03 3.03
C ALA A 132 -1.43 -11.53 3.28
N ASP A 133 -0.29 -12.11 3.59
CA ASP A 133 -0.11 -13.51 3.95
C ASP A 133 0.45 -13.56 5.37
N SER A 134 -0.35 -14.02 6.31
CA SER A 134 -0.03 -14.08 7.75
C SER A 134 0.56 -12.77 8.30
N PHE A 135 0.09 -11.63 7.79
CA PHE A 135 0.67 -10.33 8.08
C PHE A 135 0.29 -9.86 9.49
N PRO A 136 1.29 -9.61 10.38
CA PRO A 136 1.05 -9.30 11.78
C PRO A 136 0.70 -7.82 11.98
N LEU A 137 -0.57 -7.45 11.84
CA LEU A 137 -1.01 -6.07 12.08
C LEU A 137 -0.74 -5.59 13.50
N ASN A 138 -0.79 -6.49 14.49
CA ASN A 138 -0.46 -6.19 15.89
C ASN A 138 0.99 -5.75 16.10
N SER A 139 1.92 -6.19 15.25
CA SER A 139 3.32 -5.72 15.29
C SER A 139 3.45 -4.24 14.92
N PHE A 140 2.47 -3.71 14.18
CA PHE A 140 2.43 -2.29 13.78
C PHE A 140 1.42 -1.47 14.59
N LEU A 141 0.30 -2.09 14.98
CA LEU A 141 -0.83 -1.46 15.67
C LEU A 141 -1.23 -2.25 16.93
N PRO A 142 -0.36 -2.35 17.94
CA PRO A 142 -0.59 -3.22 19.10
C PRO A 142 -1.78 -2.79 19.96
N ALA A 143 -2.24 -1.54 19.84
CA ALA A 143 -3.36 -1.01 20.63
C ALA A 143 -4.73 -1.28 20.01
N ASP A 144 -4.81 -1.73 18.76
CA ASP A 144 -6.07 -1.77 18.00
C ASP A 144 -6.76 -3.16 18.03
N SER A 145 -6.30 -4.08 18.89
CA SER A 145 -6.83 -5.45 19.00
C SER A 145 -6.81 -6.26 17.69
N LEU A 146 -6.11 -5.76 16.69
CA LEU A 146 -5.89 -6.44 15.42
C LEU A 146 -4.72 -7.42 15.58
N GLY A 147 -4.87 -8.62 15.05
CA GLY A 147 -3.83 -9.64 15.07
C GLY A 147 -3.28 -9.93 13.68
N ILE A 148 -3.20 -11.20 13.34
CA ILE A 148 -2.73 -11.66 12.02
C ILE A 148 -3.84 -11.49 11.00
N VAL A 149 -3.48 -11.14 9.77
CA VAL A 149 -4.42 -11.02 8.66
C VAL A 149 -3.91 -11.75 7.41
N ASP A 150 -4.82 -12.51 6.79
CA ASP A 150 -4.69 -13.07 5.44
C ASP A 150 -5.79 -12.47 4.59
N LEU A 151 -5.39 -11.64 3.61
CA LEU A 151 -6.35 -10.96 2.74
C LEU A 151 -5.81 -10.80 1.32
N ALA A 152 -6.73 -10.76 0.36
CA ALA A 152 -6.49 -10.30 -0.98
C ALA A 152 -7.48 -9.18 -1.32
N LEU A 153 -6.99 -8.05 -1.82
CA LEU A 153 -7.80 -6.93 -2.24
C LEU A 153 -7.40 -6.51 -3.65
N GLN A 154 -8.37 -6.29 -4.51
CA GLN A 154 -8.19 -5.77 -5.84
C GLN A 154 -9.11 -4.58 -6.06
N ALA A 155 -8.56 -3.49 -6.57
CA ALA A 155 -9.30 -2.29 -6.92
C ALA A 155 -8.92 -1.83 -8.32
N ARG A 156 -9.89 -1.63 -9.16
CA ARG A 156 -9.69 -1.17 -10.54
C ARG A 156 -10.72 -0.11 -10.88
N GLY A 157 -10.30 0.93 -11.58
CA GLY A 157 -11.27 1.95 -11.95
C GLY A 157 -10.72 3.12 -12.73
N THR A 158 -11.64 4.04 -13.01
CA THR A 158 -11.37 5.36 -13.60
C THR A 158 -12.15 6.42 -12.84
N GLY A 159 -11.52 7.60 -12.65
CA GLY A 159 -12.07 8.67 -11.82
C GLY A 159 -11.83 8.41 -10.32
N PHE A 160 -11.70 9.50 -9.55
CA PHE A 160 -11.48 9.45 -8.10
C PHE A 160 -12.62 10.03 -7.29
N ASP A 161 -13.51 10.75 -7.95
CA ASP A 161 -14.66 11.33 -7.30
C ASP A 161 -15.91 10.46 -7.57
N PRO A 162 -16.43 9.75 -6.56
CA PRO A 162 -17.57 8.86 -6.70
C PRO A 162 -18.87 9.58 -7.09
N LEU A 163 -18.91 10.90 -6.92
CA LEU A 163 -20.06 11.71 -7.25
C LEU A 163 -20.13 12.09 -8.74
N LEU A 164 -19.06 11.86 -9.49
CA LEU A 164 -19.04 12.16 -10.91
C LEU A 164 -19.56 10.99 -11.76
N PRO A 165 -20.43 11.25 -12.75
CA PRO A 165 -21.00 10.19 -13.61
C PRO A 165 -19.99 9.38 -14.41
N ARG A 166 -18.78 9.92 -14.61
CA ARG A 166 -17.69 9.24 -15.33
C ARG A 166 -16.91 8.26 -14.48
N THR A 167 -17.10 8.27 -13.15
CA THR A 167 -16.36 7.40 -12.24
C THR A 167 -16.89 5.98 -12.31
N ARG A 168 -15.97 5.06 -12.49
CA ARG A 168 -16.20 3.62 -12.47
C ARG A 168 -15.16 2.96 -11.63
N THR A 169 -15.58 2.13 -10.71
CA THR A 169 -14.69 1.41 -9.78
C THR A 169 -15.23 0.02 -9.54
N SER A 170 -14.37 -0.98 -9.59
CA SER A 170 -14.65 -2.29 -9.03
C SER A 170 -13.68 -2.57 -7.89
N LEU A 171 -14.21 -3.09 -6.80
CA LEU A 171 -13.46 -3.49 -5.62
C LEU A 171 -13.82 -4.93 -5.29
N ARG A 172 -12.82 -5.79 -5.15
CA ARG A 172 -12.96 -7.14 -4.63
C ARG A 172 -12.04 -7.33 -3.46
N ALA A 173 -12.56 -7.87 -2.39
CA ALA A 173 -11.75 -8.26 -1.24
C ALA A 173 -12.14 -9.66 -0.79
N GLN A 174 -11.15 -10.43 -0.42
CA GLN A 174 -11.27 -11.73 0.20
C GLN A 174 -10.44 -11.72 1.47
N ILE A 175 -11.09 -11.99 2.59
CA ILE A 175 -10.46 -12.10 3.90
C ILE A 175 -10.54 -13.57 4.30
N ASP A 176 -9.41 -14.28 4.16
CA ASP A 176 -9.31 -15.69 4.53
C ASP A 176 -9.17 -15.84 6.03
N ARG A 177 -8.49 -14.87 6.67
CA ARG A 177 -8.33 -14.79 8.13
C ARG A 177 -8.14 -13.33 8.55
N ALA A 178 -8.81 -12.93 9.60
CA ALA A 178 -8.55 -11.70 10.33
C ALA A 178 -8.71 -11.96 11.83
N GLU A 179 -7.66 -11.75 12.58
CA GLU A 179 -7.69 -11.85 14.03
C GLU A 179 -8.07 -10.49 14.63
N PHE A 180 -9.15 -10.47 15.42
CA PHE A 180 -9.62 -9.26 16.09
C PHE A 180 -10.12 -9.60 17.50
N GLY A 181 -9.59 -8.91 18.50
CA GLY A 181 -9.96 -9.12 19.90
C GLY A 181 -9.72 -10.55 20.40
N GLY A 182 -8.70 -11.25 19.88
CA GLY A 182 -8.38 -12.63 20.20
C GLY A 182 -9.34 -13.67 19.57
N ARG A 183 -10.10 -13.27 18.56
CA ARG A 183 -10.98 -14.16 17.77
C ARG A 183 -10.57 -14.12 16.31
N ASP A 184 -10.63 -15.27 15.67
CA ASP A 184 -10.41 -15.41 14.23
C ASP A 184 -11.73 -15.20 13.48
N PHE A 185 -11.71 -14.36 12.46
CA PHE A 185 -12.77 -14.16 11.49
C PHE A 185 -12.20 -14.49 10.12
N GLY A 186 -12.96 -15.15 9.28
CA GLY A 186 -12.48 -15.49 7.94
C GLY A 186 -13.61 -15.90 7.02
N GLY A 187 -13.25 -16.20 5.77
CA GLY A 187 -14.23 -16.57 4.76
C GLY A 187 -15.07 -15.40 4.24
N ILE A 188 -14.67 -14.14 4.52
CA ILE A 188 -15.43 -12.96 4.10
C ILE A 188 -15.04 -12.56 2.69
N GLU A 189 -16.03 -12.43 1.84
CA GLU A 189 -15.88 -11.88 0.48
C GLU A 189 -16.66 -10.58 0.36
N LEU A 190 -16.03 -9.61 -0.27
CA LEU A 190 -16.63 -8.33 -0.65
C LEU A 190 -16.44 -8.11 -2.14
N ASP A 191 -17.54 -7.93 -2.85
CA ASP A 191 -17.59 -7.41 -4.20
C ASP A 191 -18.35 -6.09 -4.20
N ALA A 192 -17.78 -5.03 -4.76
CA ALA A 192 -18.43 -3.74 -4.88
C ALA A 192 -18.13 -3.11 -6.23
N GLU A 193 -19.12 -2.50 -6.81
CA GLU A 193 -19.02 -1.78 -8.08
C GLU A 193 -19.67 -0.40 -7.96
N LEU A 194 -18.99 0.58 -8.47
CA LEU A 194 -19.52 1.91 -8.72
C LEU A 194 -19.49 2.17 -10.22
N ASP A 195 -20.62 2.37 -10.84
CA ASP A 195 -20.72 2.76 -12.24
C ASP A 195 -21.70 3.94 -12.37
N SER A 196 -21.16 5.04 -12.86
CA SER A 196 -21.99 6.20 -13.18
C SER A 196 -22.89 6.62 -12.00
N GLN A 197 -22.30 6.77 -10.82
CA GLN A 197 -22.97 7.13 -9.56
C GLN A 197 -23.87 6.02 -8.96
N ARG A 198 -23.95 4.86 -9.58
CA ARG A 198 -24.68 3.72 -9.02
C ARG A 198 -23.70 2.83 -8.26
N LEU A 199 -23.95 2.68 -6.98
CA LEU A 199 -23.22 1.76 -6.11
C LEU A 199 -23.99 0.45 -6.01
N SER A 200 -23.31 -0.64 -6.22
CA SER A 200 -23.77 -1.99 -5.89
C SER A 200 -22.67 -2.75 -5.17
N GLY A 201 -23.02 -3.61 -4.25
CA GLY A 201 -22.05 -4.42 -3.54
C GLY A 201 -22.69 -5.60 -2.84
N ARG A 202 -21.87 -6.57 -2.54
CA ARG A 202 -22.23 -7.77 -1.79
C ARG A 202 -21.12 -8.10 -0.82
N ILE A 203 -21.50 -8.39 0.40
CA ILE A 203 -20.65 -8.99 1.43
C ILE A 203 -21.23 -10.35 1.72
N SER A 204 -20.42 -11.38 1.63
CA SER A 204 -20.80 -12.76 1.99
C SER A 204 -19.76 -13.35 2.91
N ASP A 205 -20.22 -14.20 3.82
CA ASP A 205 -19.37 -15.04 4.65
C ASP A 205 -19.54 -16.48 4.19
N ARG A 206 -18.43 -17.19 4.06
CA ARG A 206 -18.38 -18.63 3.72
C ARG A 206 -18.37 -19.53 4.95
N ASP A 207 -18.25 -18.94 6.14
CA ASP A 207 -18.29 -19.74 7.38
C ASP A 207 -19.67 -20.38 7.53
N GLU A 208 -19.71 -21.70 7.69
CA GLU A 208 -20.95 -22.44 7.90
C GLU A 208 -21.70 -22.01 9.17
N ALA A 209 -20.96 -21.45 10.15
CA ALA A 209 -21.51 -20.99 11.42
C ALA A 209 -22.17 -19.62 11.34
N LEU A 210 -21.78 -18.78 10.39
CA LEU A 210 -22.31 -17.42 10.24
C LEU A 210 -22.61 -17.14 8.77
N ARG A 211 -23.74 -17.59 8.27
CA ARG A 211 -24.15 -17.28 6.88
C ARG A 211 -24.62 -15.84 6.78
N LEU A 212 -23.69 -14.90 6.60
CA LEU A 212 -23.99 -13.50 6.34
C LEU A 212 -24.05 -13.26 4.84
N LEU A 213 -25.16 -12.70 4.38
CA LEU A 213 -25.26 -12.14 3.05
C LEU A 213 -25.84 -10.72 3.21
N LEU A 214 -25.02 -9.74 2.91
CA LEU A 214 -25.44 -8.33 2.92
C LEU A 214 -25.30 -7.76 1.51
N SER A 215 -26.38 -7.20 0.99
CA SER A 215 -26.36 -6.47 -0.28
C SER A 215 -26.44 -4.99 -0.02
N VAL A 216 -25.61 -4.23 -0.73
CA VAL A 216 -25.56 -2.78 -0.69
C VAL A 216 -25.96 -2.27 -2.06
N SER A 217 -26.89 -1.33 -2.11
CA SER A 217 -27.21 -0.64 -3.36
C SER A 217 -27.48 0.83 -3.09
N GLY A 218 -27.18 1.69 -4.04
CA GLY A 218 -27.38 3.10 -3.82
C GLY A 218 -27.08 3.96 -5.04
N THR A 219 -27.38 5.24 -4.89
CA THR A 219 -27.03 6.28 -5.85
C THR A 219 -26.29 7.38 -5.12
N LEU A 220 -25.15 7.79 -5.68
CA LEU A 220 -24.28 8.83 -5.13
C LEU A 220 -24.31 10.03 -6.08
N THR A 221 -24.99 11.10 -5.71
CA THR A 221 -24.97 12.35 -6.47
C THR A 221 -24.59 13.51 -5.54
N GLU A 222 -24.19 14.64 -6.10
CA GLU A 222 -23.90 15.84 -5.31
C GLU A 222 -25.07 16.32 -4.48
N ARG A 223 -26.30 16.07 -4.95
CA ARG A 223 -27.55 16.51 -4.29
C ARG A 223 -28.17 15.48 -3.38
N GLU A 224 -27.89 14.22 -3.60
CA GLU A 224 -28.55 13.14 -2.88
C GLU A 224 -27.64 11.91 -2.81
N GLN A 225 -27.52 11.35 -1.63
CA GLN A 225 -26.83 10.08 -1.39
C GLN A 225 -27.80 9.12 -0.73
N ARG A 226 -28.22 8.10 -1.47
CA ARG A 226 -29.09 7.03 -0.96
C ARG A 226 -28.32 5.74 -0.93
N ILE A 227 -28.28 5.09 0.23
CA ILE A 227 -27.67 3.77 0.41
C ILE A 227 -28.72 2.89 1.08
N GLY A 228 -29.06 1.78 0.43
CA GLY A 228 -29.92 0.73 0.97
C GLY A 228 -29.09 -0.48 1.34
N LEU A 229 -29.44 -1.12 2.45
CA LEU A 229 -28.89 -2.39 2.93
C LEU A 229 -30.01 -3.42 2.95
N SER A 230 -29.75 -4.63 2.49
CA SER A 230 -30.69 -5.74 2.51
C SER A 230 -29.99 -7.09 2.76
#